data_eea6608313f0f57e9f80a857d628cf73
#
_entry.id   eea6608313f0f57e9f80a857d628cf73
#
_cell.length_a   1.000
_cell.length_b   1.000
_cell.length_c   1.000
_cell.angle_alpha   90.00
_cell.angle_beta   90.00
_cell.angle_gamma   90.00
#
_symmetry.space_group_name_H-M   'P 1'
#
loop_
_entity.id
_entity.type
_entity.pdbx_description
1 polymer ?
#
loop_
_entity_poly.entity_id
_entity_poly.type
_entity_poly.pdbx_seq_one_letter_code
_entity_poly.pdbx_strand_id
1 'polypeptide(L)' 'MKLIINGKETDLTEGLTVSQLLIDQEVKMPEMVSVELNGQILKRAEFESTTLNQGDKVEFLYFMGGGNVIN' A
#
# COMPACT_ATOMS: atom_id res chain seq x y z
N MET A 1 -2.81 -11.28 -10.04
CA MET A 1 -1.53 -10.54 -10.22
C MET A 1 -0.64 -10.72 -9.00
N LYS A 2 0.64 -10.61 -9.21
CA LYS A 2 1.62 -10.73 -8.13
C LYS A 2 2.15 -9.36 -7.77
N LEU A 3 2.05 -9.01 -6.50
CA LEU A 3 2.61 -7.78 -5.95
C LEU A 3 3.67 -8.15 -4.92
N ILE A 4 4.55 -7.21 -4.63
CA ILE A 4 5.52 -7.36 -3.53
C ILE A 4 5.07 -6.39 -2.44
N ILE A 5 4.51 -6.93 -1.37
CA ILE A 5 3.94 -6.13 -0.28
C ILE A 5 4.84 -6.26 0.94
N ASN A 6 5.43 -5.15 1.36
CA ASN A 6 6.38 -5.14 2.49
C ASN A 6 7.46 -6.20 2.31
N GLY A 7 7.95 -6.33 1.08
CA GLY A 7 9.01 -7.28 0.74
C GLY A 7 8.56 -8.71 0.49
N LYS A 8 7.27 -9.00 0.59
CA LYS A 8 6.74 -10.34 0.42
C LYS A 8 5.90 -10.46 -0.85
N GLU A 9 6.18 -11.47 -1.67
CA GLU A 9 5.37 -11.74 -2.86
C GLU A 9 3.97 -12.20 -2.44
N THR A 10 2.96 -11.60 -3.05
CA THR A 10 1.57 -11.86 -2.70
C THR A 10 0.74 -11.91 -3.97
N ASP A 11 -0.04 -12.99 -4.12
CA ASP A 11 -0.94 -13.12 -5.27
C ASP A 11 -2.29 -12.50 -4.93
N LEU A 12 -2.76 -11.65 -5.82
CA LEU A 12 -4.01 -10.90 -5.61
C LEU A 12 -4.83 -10.84 -6.89
N THR A 13 -6.10 -10.52 -6.74
CA THR A 13 -7.00 -10.30 -7.86
C THR A 13 -6.54 -9.09 -8.66
N GLU A 14 -6.60 -9.20 -9.98
CA GLU A 14 -6.25 -8.08 -10.84
C GLU A 14 -7.25 -6.94 -10.73
N GLY A 15 -6.78 -5.73 -11.00
CA GLY A 15 -7.64 -4.55 -11.03
C GLY A 15 -7.88 -3.90 -9.68
N LEU A 16 -7.16 -4.31 -8.64
CA LEU A 16 -7.30 -3.66 -7.34
C LEU A 16 -6.72 -2.25 -7.37
N THR A 17 -7.44 -1.33 -6.74
CA THR A 17 -6.88 -0.01 -6.43
C THR A 17 -6.13 -0.09 -5.10
N VAL A 18 -5.39 0.96 -4.78
CA VAL A 18 -4.69 1.02 -3.50
C VAL A 18 -5.69 0.96 -2.35
N SER A 19 -6.83 1.67 -2.45
CA SER A 19 -7.87 1.62 -1.42
C SER A 19 -8.37 0.20 -1.20
N GLN A 20 -8.60 -0.55 -2.28
CA GLN A 20 -9.07 -1.93 -2.19
C GLN A 20 -8.01 -2.84 -1.60
N LEU A 21 -6.74 -2.58 -1.90
CA LEU A 21 -5.64 -3.36 -1.33
C LEU A 21 -5.58 -3.23 0.18
N LEU A 22 -5.81 -2.02 0.71
CA LEU A 22 -5.81 -1.82 2.16
C LEU A 22 -6.88 -2.68 2.84
N ILE A 23 -8.04 -2.81 2.20
CA ILE A 23 -9.12 -3.65 2.71
C ILE A 23 -8.76 -5.13 2.58
N ASP A 24 -8.27 -5.54 1.42
CA ASP A 24 -7.93 -6.93 1.14
C ASP A 24 -6.86 -7.45 2.11
N GLN A 25 -5.88 -6.63 2.42
CA GLN A 25 -4.78 -6.99 3.32
C GLN A 25 -5.10 -6.74 4.79
N GLU A 26 -6.32 -6.32 5.09
CA GLU A 26 -6.77 -6.04 6.46
C GLU A 26 -5.81 -5.11 7.20
N VAL A 27 -5.38 -4.07 6.50
CA VAL A 27 -4.43 -3.09 7.06
C VAL A 27 -5.08 -2.38 8.23
N LYS A 28 -4.37 -2.36 9.36
CA LYS A 28 -4.86 -1.70 10.57
C LYS A 28 -4.70 -0.20 10.44
N MET A 29 -5.67 0.54 10.96
CA MET A 29 -5.69 2.01 10.94
C MET A 29 -5.43 2.54 9.53
N PRO A 30 -6.27 2.15 8.56
CA PRO A 30 -6.04 2.56 7.17
C PRO A 30 -6.06 4.07 6.98
N GLU A 31 -6.71 4.81 7.88
CA GLU A 31 -6.74 6.26 7.84
C GLU A 31 -5.41 6.89 8.23
N MET A 32 -4.50 6.13 8.82
CA MET A 32 -3.21 6.64 9.27
C MET A 32 -2.03 6.08 8.47
N VAL A 33 -2.27 5.05 7.66
CA VAL A 33 -1.18 4.41 6.93
C VAL A 33 -0.75 5.28 5.76
N SER A 34 0.56 5.34 5.53
CA SER A 34 1.11 5.89 4.29
C SER A 34 1.44 4.73 3.36
N VAL A 35 1.25 4.93 2.07
CA VAL A 35 1.51 3.91 1.07
C VAL A 35 2.61 4.38 0.13
N GLU A 36 3.66 3.57 0.03
CA GLU A 36 4.72 3.79 -0.94
C GLU A 36 4.51 2.81 -2.08
N LEU A 37 4.44 3.33 -3.29
CA LEU A 37 4.27 2.51 -4.49
C LEU A 37 5.49 2.71 -5.37
N ASN A 38 6.25 1.64 -5.58
CA ASN A 38 7.45 1.66 -6.41
C ASN A 38 8.41 2.80 -6.04
N GLY A 39 8.60 2.99 -4.74
CA GLY A 39 9.53 3.97 -4.22
C GLY A 39 8.97 5.38 -4.06
N GLN A 40 7.70 5.61 -4.34
CA GLN A 40 7.08 6.93 -4.22
C GLN A 40 5.91 6.90 -3.25
N ILE A 41 5.88 7.88 -2.34
CA ILE A 41 4.75 8.01 -1.42
C ILE A 41 3.55 8.56 -2.19
N LEU A 42 2.43 7.87 -2.11
CA LEU A 42 1.19 8.30 -2.75
C LEU A 42 0.46 9.31 -1.88
N LYS A 43 -0.21 10.25 -2.52
CA LYS A 43 -1.15 11.11 -1.80
C LYS A 43 -2.40 10.30 -1.48
N ARG A 44 -2.97 10.53 -0.30
CA ARG A 44 -4.16 9.79 0.12
C ARG A 44 -5.31 9.93 -0.88
N ALA A 45 -5.46 11.11 -1.47
CA ALA A 45 -6.50 11.35 -2.47
C ALA A 45 -6.34 10.47 -3.72
N GLU A 46 -5.16 9.88 -3.93
CA GLU A 46 -4.89 9.04 -5.08
C GLU A 46 -5.19 7.55 -4.83
N PHE A 47 -5.49 7.17 -3.59
CA PHE A 47 -5.67 5.76 -3.24
C PHE A 47 -6.80 5.10 -4.02
N GLU A 48 -7.89 5.83 -4.25
CA GLU A 48 -9.05 5.28 -4.95
C GLU A 48 -8.84 5.19 -6.46
N SER A 49 -7.96 6.02 -7.00
CA SER A 49 -7.76 6.12 -8.45
C SER A 49 -6.51 5.40 -8.94
N THR A 50 -5.64 4.94 -8.04
CA THR A 50 -4.41 4.27 -8.44
C THR A 50 -4.63 2.77 -8.51
N THR A 51 -4.62 2.23 -9.72
CA THR A 51 -4.76 0.80 -9.97
C THR A 51 -3.39 0.14 -9.91
N LEU A 52 -3.31 -0.99 -9.20
CA LEU A 52 -2.07 -1.74 -9.06
C LEU A 52 -1.87 -2.68 -10.23
N ASN A 53 -0.61 -2.91 -10.57
CA ASN A 53 -0.21 -3.73 -11.70
C ASN A 53 0.73 -4.85 -11.28
N GLN A 54 0.80 -5.88 -12.10
CA GLN A 54 1.72 -7.00 -11.90
C GLN A 54 3.14 -6.48 -11.63
N GLY A 55 3.72 -6.96 -10.54
CA GLY A 55 5.10 -6.65 -10.19
C GLY A 55 5.30 -5.39 -9.36
N ASP A 56 4.22 -4.66 -9.09
CA ASP A 56 4.34 -3.44 -8.27
C ASP A 56 4.84 -3.76 -6.87
N LYS A 57 5.67 -2.87 -6.35
CA LYS A 57 6.16 -2.95 -4.97
C LYS A 57 5.39 -1.96 -4.12
N VAL A 58 4.77 -2.46 -3.06
CA VAL A 58 3.96 -1.65 -2.16
C VAL A 58 4.49 -1.79 -0.76
N GLU A 59 4.65 -0.68 -0.06
CA GLU A 59 5.01 -0.69 1.36
C GLU A 59 4.02 0.14 2.14
N PHE A 60 3.60 -0.39 3.29
CA PHE A 60 2.72 0.30 4.22
C PHE A 60 3.59 0.85 5.34
N LEU A 61 3.49 2.15 5.56
CA LEU A 61 4.33 2.86 6.51
C LEU A 61 3.47 3.60 7.51
N TYR A 62 3.86 3.53 8.78
CA TYR A 62 3.21 4.29 9.84
C TYR A 62 4.23 5.22 10.44
N PHE A 63 3.94 6.51 10.41
CA PHE A 63 4.82 7.52 11.00
C PHE A 63 4.33 7.84 12.41
N MET A 64 5.21 7.70 13.38
CA MET A 64 4.89 8.03 14.76
C MET A 64 5.45 9.40 15.12
N GLY A 65 5.02 9.91 16.27
CA GLY A 65 5.54 11.17 16.76
C GLY A 65 7.07 11.14 16.78
N GLY A 66 7.71 12.22 16.34
CA GLY A 66 9.16 12.29 16.23
C GLY A 66 9.72 11.75 14.92
N GLY A 67 8.85 11.39 13.98
CA GLY A 67 9.29 10.94 12.65
C GLY A 67 9.71 9.48 12.57
N ASN A 68 9.48 8.69 13.61
CA ASN A 68 9.75 7.26 13.57
C ASN A 68 8.75 6.56 12.67
N VAL A 69 9.23 5.55 11.96
CA VAL A 69 8.42 4.75 11.05
C VAL A 69 8.30 3.33 11.59
N ILE A 70 7.07 2.82 11.62
CA ILE A 70 6.82 1.42 11.93
C ILE A 70 6.21 0.79 10.69
N ASN A 71 6.80 -0.30 10.26
CA ASN A 71 6.43 -0.97 9.03
C ASN A 71 5.65 -2.25 9.32
#